data_ce5a4288e9f286251448684f155cf724
#
_entry.id   ce5a4288e9f286251448684f155cf724
#
_cell.length_a   1.000
_cell.length_b   1.000
_cell.length_c   1.000
_cell.angle_alpha   90.00
_cell.angle_beta   90.00
_cell.angle_gamma   90.00
#
_symmetry.space_group_name_H-M   'P 1'
#
loop_
_entity.id
_entity.type
_entity.pdbx_description
1 polymer ?
#
loop_
_entity_poly.entity_id
_entity_poly.type
_entity_poly.pdbx_seq_one_letter_code
_entity_poly.pdbx_strand_id
1 'polypeptide(L)'
;QIVYQRVTNTMKLYAKQRRLTSLITAQINEKEKNSEMLIHILSHIVEFRNGESGSHVLHIHKLTEMLLERLAQKTEKYHLDGDTRAMIALASSLHDIGKIGVDEKILNKPGKLTKEEFEIMKTHTVIGAEMLEQLGIYQNEPLVKIAHQICRWHHERYDGKGYPDGLVGDEIPISAQVVSVADVYDA
;
A
#
# COMPACT_ATOMS: atom_id res chain seq x y z
N GLN A 1 3.71 -41.94 -41.85
CA GLN A 1 2.60 -40.96 -42.00
C GLN A 1 1.98 -40.64 -40.60
N ILE A 2 1.61 -41.66 -39.81
CA ILE A 2 1.01 -41.50 -38.47
C ILE A 2 1.96 -40.77 -37.50
N VAL A 3 3.24 -41.10 -37.44
CA VAL A 3 4.24 -40.44 -36.57
C VAL A 3 4.39 -38.98 -36.91
N TYR A 4 4.51 -38.66 -38.19
CA TYR A 4 4.62 -37.27 -38.66
C TYR A 4 3.40 -36.41 -38.24
N GLN A 5 2.20 -36.99 -38.39
CA GLN A 5 0.97 -36.32 -38.03
C GLN A 5 0.86 -36.08 -36.51
N ARG A 6 1.27 -37.05 -35.68
CA ARG A 6 1.34 -36.91 -34.23
C ARG A 6 2.32 -35.83 -33.81
N VAL A 7 3.54 -35.84 -34.36
CA VAL A 7 4.54 -34.79 -34.07
C VAL A 7 4.04 -33.42 -34.42
N THR A 8 3.47 -33.27 -35.63
CA THR A 8 2.93 -31.99 -36.10
C THR A 8 1.79 -31.49 -35.20
N ASN A 9 0.87 -32.37 -34.77
CA ASN A 9 -0.22 -32.01 -33.88
C ASN A 9 0.30 -31.61 -32.48
N THR A 10 1.28 -32.33 -31.95
CA THR A 10 1.91 -32.01 -30.66
C THR A 10 2.60 -30.67 -30.71
N MET A 11 3.34 -30.35 -31.79
CA MET A 11 3.97 -29.02 -31.97
C MET A 11 2.95 -27.89 -32.08
N LYS A 12 1.83 -28.10 -32.80
CA LYS A 12 0.73 -27.13 -32.87
C LYS A 12 0.09 -26.90 -31.51
N LEU A 13 -0.16 -27.95 -30.74
CA LEU A 13 -0.70 -27.86 -29.37
C LEU A 13 0.25 -27.08 -28.46
N TYR A 14 1.53 -27.40 -28.49
CA TYR A 14 2.54 -26.70 -27.72
C TYR A 14 2.63 -25.20 -28.07
N ALA A 15 2.65 -24.88 -29.35
CA ALA A 15 2.64 -23.50 -29.81
C ALA A 15 1.38 -22.73 -29.36
N LYS A 16 0.20 -23.39 -29.44
CA LYS A 16 -1.08 -22.82 -28.95
C LYS A 16 -1.06 -22.61 -27.43
N GLN A 17 -0.57 -23.57 -26.66
CA GLN A 17 -0.44 -23.44 -25.22
C GLN A 17 0.49 -22.30 -24.83
N ARG A 18 1.68 -22.22 -25.44
CA ARG A 18 2.64 -21.12 -25.21
C ARG A 18 2.03 -19.74 -25.51
N ARG A 19 1.30 -19.62 -26.62
CA ARG A 19 0.60 -18.37 -26.97
C ARG A 19 -0.48 -18.03 -25.94
N LEU A 20 -1.25 -19.01 -25.48
CA LEU A 20 -2.30 -18.83 -24.47
C LEU A 20 -1.70 -18.35 -23.14
N THR A 21 -0.63 -19.00 -22.68
CA THR A 21 0.09 -18.59 -21.46
C THR A 21 0.58 -17.15 -21.58
N SER A 22 1.20 -16.79 -22.70
CA SER A 22 1.66 -15.41 -22.92
C SER A 22 0.52 -14.38 -22.87
N LEU A 23 -0.64 -14.68 -23.47
CA LEU A 23 -1.81 -13.80 -23.44
C LEU A 23 -2.37 -13.66 -22.00
N ILE A 24 -2.45 -14.76 -21.26
CA ILE A 24 -2.92 -14.76 -19.86
C ILE A 24 -1.97 -13.91 -18.99
N THR A 25 -0.66 -14.12 -19.13
CA THR A 25 0.33 -13.31 -18.39
C THR A 25 0.21 -11.83 -18.73
N ALA A 26 0.06 -11.47 -20.00
CA ALA A 26 -0.13 -10.09 -20.44
C ALA A 26 -1.41 -9.47 -19.84
N GLN A 27 -2.52 -10.20 -19.79
CA GLN A 27 -3.76 -9.73 -19.17
C GLN A 27 -3.65 -9.55 -17.65
N ILE A 28 -2.95 -10.47 -16.99
CA ILE A 28 -2.70 -10.34 -15.54
C ILE A 28 -1.91 -9.06 -15.26
N ASN A 29 -0.79 -8.86 -15.96
CA ASN A 29 0.06 -7.67 -15.77
C ASN A 29 -0.69 -6.36 -16.08
N GLU A 30 -1.54 -6.35 -17.10
CA GLU A 30 -2.37 -5.18 -17.43
C GLU A 30 -3.40 -4.90 -16.32
N LYS A 31 -4.03 -5.94 -15.77
CA LYS A 31 -4.99 -5.80 -14.67
C LYS A 31 -4.32 -5.29 -13.40
N GLU A 32 -3.15 -5.81 -13.05
CA GLU A 32 -2.34 -5.36 -11.91
C GLU A 32 -1.99 -3.87 -12.05
N LYS A 33 -1.43 -3.47 -13.19
CA LYS A 33 -1.10 -2.07 -13.48
C LYS A 33 -2.30 -1.13 -13.38
N ASN A 34 -3.46 -1.57 -13.86
CA ASN A 34 -4.69 -0.78 -13.77
C ASN A 34 -5.16 -0.64 -12.31
N SER A 35 -5.01 -1.68 -11.49
CA SER A 35 -5.35 -1.65 -10.07
C SER A 35 -4.43 -0.71 -9.30
N GLU A 36 -3.12 -0.76 -9.53
CA GLU A 36 -2.14 0.16 -8.97
C GLU A 36 -2.46 1.61 -9.33
N MET A 37 -2.73 1.88 -10.61
CA MET A 37 -3.09 3.21 -11.09
C MET A 37 -4.34 3.76 -10.39
N LEU A 38 -5.38 2.94 -10.16
CA LEU A 38 -6.59 3.35 -9.47
C LEU A 38 -6.32 3.71 -8.00
N ILE A 39 -5.48 2.93 -7.31
CA ILE A 39 -5.07 3.22 -5.94
C ILE A 39 -4.32 4.56 -5.87
N HIS A 40 -3.35 4.78 -6.77
CA HIS A 40 -2.62 6.04 -6.82
C HIS A 40 -3.52 7.24 -7.13
N ILE A 41 -4.49 7.08 -8.05
CA ILE A 41 -5.46 8.14 -8.34
C ILE A 41 -6.31 8.47 -7.10
N LEU A 42 -6.82 7.45 -6.39
CA LEU A 42 -7.61 7.66 -5.18
C LEU A 42 -6.81 8.39 -4.10
N SER A 43 -5.59 7.95 -3.85
CA SER A 43 -4.69 8.59 -2.88
C SER A 43 -4.35 10.01 -3.28
N HIS A 44 -4.05 10.26 -4.56
CA HIS A 44 -3.79 11.60 -5.07
C HIS A 44 -4.99 12.55 -4.91
N ILE A 45 -6.22 12.06 -5.08
CA ILE A 45 -7.43 12.87 -4.86
C ILE A 45 -7.51 13.32 -3.38
N VAL A 46 -7.15 12.45 -2.44
CA VAL A 46 -7.15 12.78 -1.01
C VAL A 46 -6.06 13.81 -0.69
N GLU A 47 -4.84 13.61 -1.19
CA GLU A 47 -3.73 14.56 -1.00
C GLU A 47 -3.98 15.92 -1.65
N PHE A 48 -4.59 15.95 -2.83
CA PHE A 48 -4.98 17.20 -3.48
C PHE A 48 -5.88 18.06 -2.59
N ARG A 49 -6.73 17.42 -1.78
CA ARG A 49 -7.57 18.12 -0.78
C ARG A 49 -6.74 18.76 0.32
N ASN A 50 -5.56 18.22 0.64
CA ASN A 50 -4.64 18.74 1.66
C ASN A 50 -3.71 19.84 1.13
N GLY A 51 -3.77 20.21 -0.14
CA GLY A 51 -2.80 21.07 -0.78
C GLY A 51 -1.40 20.45 -0.92
N GLU A 52 -1.25 19.16 -0.65
CA GLU A 52 -0.01 18.43 -0.87
C GLU A 52 0.20 18.16 -2.36
N SER A 53 1.47 18.07 -2.76
CA SER A 53 1.79 17.73 -4.15
C SER A 53 1.53 16.23 -4.37
N GLY A 54 0.80 15.85 -5.42
CA GLY A 54 0.54 14.43 -5.75
C GLY A 54 1.78 13.58 -6.01
N SER A 55 2.98 14.15 -5.88
CA SER A 55 4.24 13.42 -5.90
C SER A 55 4.50 12.69 -4.59
N HIS A 56 3.94 13.13 -3.46
CA HIS A 56 4.15 12.52 -2.14
C HIS A 56 3.73 11.03 -2.14
N VAL A 57 2.54 10.69 -2.61
CA VAL A 57 2.08 9.28 -2.72
C VAL A 57 3.08 8.41 -3.49
N LEU A 58 3.58 8.91 -4.63
CA LEU A 58 4.52 8.18 -5.46
C LEU A 58 5.88 8.02 -4.77
N HIS A 59 6.33 9.05 -4.04
CA HIS A 59 7.57 8.99 -3.27
C HIS A 59 7.46 7.98 -2.13
N ILE A 60 6.36 8.03 -1.34
CA ILE A 60 6.11 7.07 -0.26
C ILE A 60 6.09 5.63 -0.78
N HIS A 61 5.37 5.39 -1.89
CA HIS A 61 5.38 4.07 -2.55
C HIS A 61 6.80 3.63 -2.89
N LYS A 62 7.57 4.48 -3.57
CA LYS A 62 8.94 4.15 -4.02
C LYS A 62 9.92 3.98 -2.86
N LEU A 63 9.87 4.84 -1.86
CA LEU A 63 10.70 4.73 -0.66
C LEU A 63 10.38 3.45 0.12
N THR A 64 9.09 3.13 0.26
CA THR A 64 8.65 1.89 0.92
C THR A 64 9.19 0.66 0.18
N GLU A 65 9.09 0.62 -1.14
CA GLU A 65 9.64 -0.47 -1.97
C GLU A 65 11.16 -0.65 -1.73
N MET A 66 11.92 0.45 -1.80
CA MET A 66 13.38 0.43 -1.60
C MET A 66 13.77 -0.02 -0.18
N LEU A 67 13.05 0.47 0.84
CA LEU A 67 13.29 0.11 2.23
C LEU A 67 13.01 -1.37 2.47
N LEU A 68 11.89 -1.90 1.96
CA LEU A 68 11.51 -3.31 2.07
C LEU A 68 12.51 -4.22 1.35
N GLU A 69 12.95 -3.84 0.15
CA GLU A 69 13.97 -4.60 -0.57
C GLU A 69 15.27 -4.68 0.24
N ARG A 70 15.71 -3.55 0.80
CA ARG A 70 16.92 -3.51 1.62
C ARG A 70 16.77 -4.28 2.92
N LEU A 71 15.60 -4.22 3.56
CA LEU A 71 15.30 -4.95 4.78
C LEU A 71 15.31 -6.46 4.54
N ALA A 72 14.69 -6.95 3.46
CA ALA A 72 14.68 -8.37 3.09
C ALA A 72 16.09 -8.93 2.83
N GLN A 73 17.03 -8.10 2.34
CA GLN A 73 18.43 -8.50 2.19
C GLN A 73 19.19 -8.59 3.53
N LYS A 74 18.70 -7.92 4.57
CA LYS A 74 19.37 -7.81 5.86
C LYS A 74 18.87 -8.82 6.90
N THR A 75 17.62 -9.25 6.80
CA THR A 75 16.99 -10.13 7.79
C THR A 75 15.85 -10.95 7.18
N GLU A 76 15.72 -12.18 7.64
CA GLU A 76 14.59 -13.05 7.31
C GLU A 76 13.44 -12.97 8.34
N LYS A 77 13.61 -12.17 9.41
CA LYS A 77 12.66 -12.06 10.53
C LYS A 77 11.21 -11.83 10.09
N TYR A 78 10.99 -11.07 9.03
CA TYR A 78 9.67 -10.59 8.63
C TYR A 78 9.06 -11.32 7.43
N HIS A 79 9.73 -12.35 6.89
CA HIS A 79 9.26 -13.15 5.75
C HIS A 79 8.78 -12.29 4.55
N LEU A 80 9.57 -11.28 4.18
CA LEU A 80 9.28 -10.32 3.12
C LEU A 80 9.62 -10.91 1.74
N ASP A 81 8.78 -11.80 1.22
CA ASP A 81 8.87 -12.25 -0.17
C ASP A 81 8.49 -11.14 -1.17
N GLY A 82 8.64 -11.42 -2.47
CA GLY A 82 8.39 -10.43 -3.52
C GLY A 82 6.96 -9.90 -3.50
N ASP A 83 5.99 -10.79 -3.36
CA ASP A 83 4.57 -10.46 -3.40
C ASP A 83 4.15 -9.65 -2.16
N THR A 84 4.64 -10.03 -0.98
CA THR A 84 4.41 -9.29 0.27
C THR A 84 4.98 -7.87 0.19
N ARG A 85 6.21 -7.71 -0.32
CA ARG A 85 6.81 -6.39 -0.49
C ARG A 85 6.03 -5.52 -1.46
N ALA A 86 5.61 -6.06 -2.60
CA ALA A 86 4.79 -5.34 -3.58
C ALA A 86 3.45 -4.89 -2.98
N MET A 87 2.78 -5.78 -2.21
CA MET A 87 1.54 -5.42 -1.53
C MET A 87 1.73 -4.32 -0.48
N ILE A 88 2.79 -4.37 0.33
CA ILE A 88 3.07 -3.32 1.33
C ILE A 88 3.37 -2.00 0.63
N ALA A 89 4.18 -2.00 -0.44
CA ALA A 89 4.49 -0.81 -1.21
C ALA A 89 3.23 -0.20 -1.84
N LEU A 90 2.34 -1.02 -2.40
CA LEU A 90 1.07 -0.54 -2.94
C LEU A 90 0.15 0.01 -1.85
N ALA A 91 0.02 -0.71 -0.73
CA ALA A 91 -0.80 -0.31 0.40
C ALA A 91 -0.31 0.99 1.06
N SER A 92 1.00 1.30 0.99
CA SER A 92 1.56 2.54 1.54
C SER A 92 0.95 3.80 0.92
N SER A 93 0.52 3.72 -0.32
CA SER A 93 -0.18 4.81 -1.00
C SER A 93 -1.49 5.22 -0.31
N LEU A 94 -2.08 4.35 0.49
CA LEU A 94 -3.34 4.58 1.21
C LEU A 94 -3.16 5.08 2.64
N HIS A 95 -1.92 5.27 3.14
CA HIS A 95 -1.66 5.58 4.55
C HIS A 95 -2.53 6.74 5.09
N ASP A 96 -2.73 7.74 4.30
CA ASP A 96 -3.43 8.99 4.61
C ASP A 96 -4.88 9.08 4.09
N ILE A 97 -5.46 7.97 3.60
CA ILE A 97 -6.82 7.97 3.05
C ILE A 97 -7.86 8.52 4.04
N GLY A 98 -7.64 8.35 5.33
CA GLY A 98 -8.51 8.85 6.39
C GLY A 98 -8.55 10.37 6.55
N LYS A 99 -7.61 11.11 5.96
CA LYS A 99 -7.65 12.58 5.90
C LYS A 99 -8.94 13.09 5.23
N ILE A 100 -9.62 12.25 4.44
CA ILE A 100 -10.92 12.59 3.86
C ILE A 100 -11.98 12.91 4.93
N GLY A 101 -11.88 12.33 6.11
CA GLY A 101 -12.79 12.55 7.24
C GLY A 101 -12.42 13.71 8.15
N VAL A 102 -11.28 14.37 7.93
CA VAL A 102 -10.85 15.52 8.74
C VAL A 102 -11.47 16.81 8.21
N ASP A 103 -11.91 17.69 9.12
CA ASP A 103 -12.46 19.00 8.74
C ASP A 103 -11.42 19.82 7.97
N GLU A 104 -11.85 20.40 6.85
CA GLU A 104 -10.99 21.17 5.95
C GLU A 104 -10.33 22.38 6.64
N LYS A 105 -10.99 22.98 7.62
CA LYS A 105 -10.44 24.11 8.39
C LYS A 105 -9.24 23.71 9.25
N ILE A 106 -9.17 22.43 9.66
CA ILE A 106 -8.04 21.88 10.40
C ILE A 106 -6.98 21.40 9.42
N LEU A 107 -7.41 20.67 8.40
CA LEU A 107 -6.55 20.07 7.39
C LEU A 107 -5.70 21.13 6.66
N ASN A 108 -6.34 22.22 6.21
CA ASN A 108 -5.73 23.30 5.43
C ASN A 108 -5.46 24.57 6.26
N LYS A 109 -5.36 24.43 7.59
CA LYS A 109 -5.12 25.59 8.46
C LYS A 109 -3.78 26.22 8.15
N PRO A 110 -3.74 27.52 7.84
CA PRO A 110 -2.48 28.22 7.70
C PRO A 110 -1.79 28.38 9.06
N GLY A 111 -0.65 27.71 9.24
CA GLY A 111 0.15 27.75 10.45
C GLY A 111 0.00 26.51 11.35
N LYS A 112 0.47 26.62 12.60
CA LYS A 112 0.49 25.48 13.52
C LYS A 112 -0.91 25.17 14.04
N LEU A 113 -1.23 23.88 14.16
CA LEU A 113 -2.43 23.37 14.82
C LEU A 113 -2.33 23.64 16.34
N THR A 114 -3.46 23.96 16.99
CA THR A 114 -3.57 23.88 18.45
C THR A 114 -3.48 22.44 18.92
N LYS A 115 -3.41 22.22 20.23
CA LYS A 115 -3.39 20.85 20.78
C LYS A 115 -4.68 20.10 20.44
N GLU A 116 -5.82 20.77 20.57
CA GLU A 116 -7.15 20.21 20.28
C GLU A 116 -7.32 19.88 18.79
N GLU A 117 -6.87 20.77 17.91
CA GLU A 117 -6.88 20.53 16.46
C GLU A 117 -5.93 19.40 16.06
N PHE A 118 -4.80 19.28 16.73
CA PHE A 118 -3.88 18.16 16.48
C PHE A 118 -4.48 16.82 16.92
N GLU A 119 -5.24 16.79 18.04
CA GLU A 119 -6.00 15.58 18.41
C GLU A 119 -7.02 15.19 17.34
N ILE A 120 -7.69 16.16 16.73
CA ILE A 120 -8.60 15.91 15.60
C ILE A 120 -7.81 15.42 14.38
N MET A 121 -6.68 16.04 14.05
CA MET A 121 -5.83 15.62 12.94
C MET A 121 -5.40 14.15 13.09
N LYS A 122 -5.03 13.71 14.28
CA LYS A 122 -4.63 12.31 14.55
C LYS A 122 -5.72 11.30 14.23
N THR A 123 -6.98 11.71 14.23
CA THR A 123 -8.09 10.78 13.94
C THR A 123 -8.07 10.22 12.51
N HIS A 124 -7.31 10.84 11.57
CA HIS A 124 -7.21 10.28 10.22
C HIS A 124 -6.71 8.82 10.21
N THR A 125 -5.85 8.45 11.16
CA THR A 125 -5.35 7.08 11.26
C THR A 125 -6.46 6.09 11.57
N VAL A 126 -7.33 6.44 12.49
CA VAL A 126 -8.49 5.62 12.89
C VAL A 126 -9.54 5.62 11.79
N ILE A 127 -9.88 6.80 11.25
CA ILE A 127 -10.85 6.94 10.17
C ILE A 127 -10.45 6.11 8.95
N GLY A 128 -9.18 6.17 8.53
CA GLY A 128 -8.67 5.37 7.40
C GLY A 128 -8.78 3.87 7.65
N ALA A 129 -8.44 3.41 8.84
CA ALA A 129 -8.58 2.01 9.24
C ALA A 129 -10.06 1.57 9.22
N GLU A 130 -10.96 2.35 9.83
CA GLU A 130 -12.41 2.06 9.85
C GLU A 130 -13.02 2.03 8.45
N MET A 131 -12.60 2.92 7.54
CA MET A 131 -13.04 2.89 6.15
C MET A 131 -12.69 1.57 5.46
N LEU A 132 -11.50 1.04 5.72
CA LEU A 132 -11.07 -0.24 5.17
C LEU A 132 -11.78 -1.43 5.81
N GLU A 133 -12.10 -1.38 7.09
CA GLU A 133 -12.91 -2.39 7.78
C GLU A 133 -14.34 -2.48 7.21
N GLN A 134 -14.90 -1.36 6.76
CA GLN A 134 -16.24 -1.29 6.19
C GLN A 134 -16.36 -1.82 4.75
N LEU A 135 -15.26 -2.26 4.13
CA LEU A 135 -15.28 -2.81 2.77
C LEU A 135 -15.97 -4.18 2.63
N GLY A 136 -16.58 -4.69 3.70
CA GLY A 136 -17.43 -5.88 3.70
C GLY A 136 -16.70 -7.13 3.20
N ILE A 137 -17.06 -7.62 2.01
CA ILE A 137 -16.48 -8.86 1.45
C ILE A 137 -14.96 -8.76 1.19
N TYR A 138 -14.41 -7.56 1.04
CA TYR A 138 -12.98 -7.35 0.75
C TYR A 138 -12.12 -7.18 2.01
N GLN A 139 -12.69 -7.04 3.20
CA GLN A 139 -11.94 -6.83 4.45
C GLN A 139 -10.90 -7.94 4.74
N ASN A 140 -11.09 -9.15 4.20
CA ASN A 140 -10.18 -10.27 4.39
C ASN A 140 -9.08 -10.38 3.33
N GLU A 141 -9.12 -9.56 2.29
CA GLU A 141 -8.08 -9.53 1.27
C GLU A 141 -6.74 -9.08 1.87
N PRO A 142 -5.62 -9.73 1.53
CA PRO A 142 -4.29 -9.41 2.09
C PRO A 142 -3.93 -7.92 1.95
N LEU A 143 -4.18 -7.32 0.79
CA LEU A 143 -3.92 -5.91 0.53
C LEU A 143 -4.71 -5.00 1.48
N VAL A 144 -5.99 -5.29 1.72
CA VAL A 144 -6.84 -4.49 2.61
C VAL A 144 -6.38 -4.59 4.06
N LYS A 145 -5.97 -5.78 4.53
CA LYS A 145 -5.41 -5.97 5.87
C LYS A 145 -4.12 -5.19 6.06
N ILE A 146 -3.23 -5.22 5.08
CA ILE A 146 -1.97 -4.46 5.13
C ILE A 146 -2.26 -2.96 5.10
N ALA A 147 -3.15 -2.50 4.23
CA ALA A 147 -3.55 -1.09 4.16
C ALA A 147 -4.17 -0.62 5.49
N HIS A 148 -5.03 -1.43 6.12
CA HIS A 148 -5.57 -1.14 7.45
C HIS A 148 -4.48 -0.95 8.50
N GLN A 149 -3.50 -1.87 8.57
CA GLN A 149 -2.36 -1.75 9.48
C GLN A 149 -1.57 -0.47 9.24
N ILE A 150 -1.32 -0.13 7.99
CA ILE A 150 -0.58 1.08 7.62
C ILE A 150 -1.39 2.32 8.01
N CYS A 151 -2.65 2.42 7.60
CA CYS A 151 -3.51 3.56 7.95
C CYS A 151 -3.55 3.79 9.47
N ARG A 152 -3.74 2.72 10.25
CA ARG A 152 -3.90 2.86 11.69
C ARG A 152 -2.60 3.20 12.40
N TRP A 153 -1.45 2.63 11.97
CA TRP A 153 -0.25 2.59 12.80
C TRP A 153 0.99 3.24 12.18
N HIS A 154 0.92 3.91 11.03
CA HIS A 154 2.09 4.58 10.44
C HIS A 154 2.60 5.77 11.26
N HIS A 155 1.84 6.28 12.22
CA HIS A 155 2.26 7.29 13.19
C HIS A 155 2.59 6.71 14.56
N GLU A 156 2.59 5.38 14.71
CA GLU A 156 3.13 4.77 15.91
C GLU A 156 4.66 4.92 15.94
N ARG A 157 5.20 4.98 17.14
CA ARG A 157 6.63 5.17 17.38
C ARG A 157 7.19 4.02 18.17
N TYR A 158 8.38 3.57 17.78
CA TYR A 158 9.06 2.46 18.46
C TYR A 158 9.19 2.65 19.97
N ASP A 159 9.22 3.92 20.44
CA ASP A 159 9.30 4.31 21.85
C ASP A 159 7.92 4.36 22.57
N GLY A 160 6.83 3.98 21.92
CA GLY A 160 5.47 4.00 22.45
C GLY A 160 4.84 5.38 22.60
N LYS A 161 5.48 6.44 22.06
CA LYS A 161 4.95 7.82 22.11
C LYS A 161 4.21 8.20 20.82
N GLY A 162 3.87 7.21 20.01
CA GLY A 162 3.09 7.37 18.80
C GLY A 162 1.60 7.43 19.08
N TYR A 163 0.82 7.31 18.03
CA TYR A 163 -0.63 7.26 18.06
C TYR A 163 -1.17 6.38 16.93
N PRO A 164 -2.41 5.85 17.01
CA PRO A 164 -3.45 6.14 18.00
C PRO A 164 -3.40 5.26 19.25
N ASP A 165 -2.73 4.08 19.21
CA ASP A 165 -2.83 3.03 20.24
C ASP A 165 -1.63 3.02 21.20
N GLY A 166 -0.53 3.72 20.87
CA GLY A 166 0.69 3.77 21.67
C GLY A 166 1.47 2.44 21.69
N LEU A 167 1.49 1.73 20.55
CA LEU A 167 2.21 0.47 20.38
C LEU A 167 3.71 0.65 20.58
N VAL A 168 4.37 -0.37 21.13
CA VAL A 168 5.80 -0.33 21.47
C VAL A 168 6.58 -1.38 20.69
N GLY A 169 7.66 -0.97 20.08
CA GLY A 169 8.62 -1.90 19.46
C GLY A 169 8.00 -2.76 18.37
N ASP A 170 8.14 -4.08 18.50
CA ASP A 170 7.66 -5.08 17.55
C ASP A 170 6.13 -5.31 17.59
N GLU A 171 5.39 -4.65 18.48
CA GLU A 171 3.92 -4.61 18.42
C GLU A 171 3.43 -3.85 17.19
N ILE A 172 4.24 -2.91 16.69
CA ILE A 172 3.95 -2.16 15.46
C ILE A 172 4.23 -3.10 14.28
N PRO A 173 3.24 -3.37 13.41
CA PRO A 173 3.47 -4.18 12.21
C PRO A 173 4.60 -3.62 11.34
N ILE A 174 5.43 -4.49 10.77
CA ILE A 174 6.55 -4.06 9.92
C ILE A 174 6.12 -3.19 8.73
N SER A 175 4.93 -3.44 8.18
CA SER A 175 4.32 -2.62 7.14
C SER A 175 4.18 -1.16 7.59
N ALA A 176 3.66 -0.93 8.79
CA ALA A 176 3.50 0.41 9.36
C ALA A 176 4.84 1.04 9.74
N GLN A 177 5.80 0.27 10.31
CA GLN A 177 7.13 0.78 10.66
C GLN A 177 7.88 1.31 9.43
N VAL A 178 7.86 0.58 8.30
CA VAL A 178 8.54 0.98 7.07
C VAL A 178 7.89 2.21 6.47
N VAL A 179 6.56 2.28 6.44
CA VAL A 179 5.83 3.45 5.91
C VAL A 179 6.07 4.67 6.80
N SER A 180 6.09 4.52 8.13
CA SER A 180 6.44 5.61 9.05
C SER A 180 7.80 6.25 8.74
N VAL A 181 8.79 5.42 8.39
CA VAL A 181 10.13 5.92 8.00
C VAL A 181 10.08 6.64 6.66
N ALA A 182 9.35 6.09 5.68
CA ALA A 182 9.21 6.70 4.36
C ALA A 182 8.50 8.06 4.45
N ASP A 183 7.40 8.13 5.21
CA ASP A 183 6.59 9.33 5.40
C ASP A 183 7.39 10.45 6.06
N VAL A 184 8.06 10.18 7.18
CA VAL A 184 8.92 11.17 7.87
C VAL A 184 10.09 11.65 7.01
N TYR A 185 10.58 10.80 6.10
CA TYR A 185 11.69 11.17 5.23
C TYR A 185 11.27 12.10 4.09
N ASP A 186 10.05 11.94 3.55
CA ASP A 186 9.53 12.73 2.42
C ASP A 186 8.83 14.03 2.87
N ALA A 187 8.53 14.20 4.18
CA ALA A 187 7.82 15.35 4.77
C ALA A 187 8.56 16.70 4.75
#